data_5f73d6ae92535765f26724d5d96fd05b
#
_entry.id   5f73d6ae92535765f26724d5d96fd05b
#
_cell.length_a   1.000
_cell.length_b   1.000
_cell.length_c   1.000
_cell.angle_alpha   90.00
_cell.angle_beta   90.00
_cell.angle_gamma   90.00
#
_symmetry.space_group_name_H-M   'P 1'
#
loop_
_entity.id
_entity.type
_entity.pdbx_description
1 polymer ?
#
loop_
_entity_poly.entity_id
_entity_poly.type
_entity_poly.pdbx_seq_one_letter_code
_entity_poly.pdbx_strand_id
1 'polypeptide(L)'
;MSHVKEYFSEATQICNKIDVTSIEKMVDLLKKIRDDEGRLFFIGVGGSAGNCSHAVNDFRKLCGIEAYSPIDNVSELTARTNDEGWETIFSEWLKVSRLNEKDAIFVLSVGGGDAEKNISTNIIRAIDLAKNVGAKVLGIVGKSSGYTAKNGDAVVVVPQVNPARVTPLSEGFQAVVWHCIVSHPKLQMKPTKW
;
A
#
# COMPACT_ATOMS: atom_id res chain seq x y z
N MET A 1 22.47 23.41 -9.40
CA MET A 1 21.09 23.29 -9.94
C MET A 1 20.15 23.78 -8.85
N SER A 2 18.97 24.36 -9.18
CA SER A 2 18.04 24.75 -8.12
C SER A 2 17.40 23.50 -7.50
N HIS A 3 17.01 23.57 -6.22
CA HIS A 3 16.33 22.47 -5.51
C HIS A 3 15.14 21.89 -6.32
N VAL A 4 14.32 22.75 -6.91
CA VAL A 4 13.16 22.33 -7.72
C VAL A 4 13.59 21.51 -8.94
N LYS A 5 14.59 21.99 -9.70
CA LYS A 5 15.10 21.26 -10.87
C LYS A 5 15.68 19.90 -10.49
N GLU A 6 16.39 19.83 -9.37
CA GLU A 6 16.98 18.59 -8.86
C GLU A 6 15.89 17.59 -8.46
N TYR A 7 14.87 18.03 -7.71
CA TYR A 7 13.74 17.19 -7.27
C TYR A 7 13.01 16.56 -8.46
N PHE A 8 12.68 17.33 -9.50
CA PHE A 8 12.03 16.80 -10.69
C PHE A 8 12.95 15.93 -11.55
N SER A 9 14.26 16.18 -11.56
CA SER A 9 15.23 15.28 -12.18
C SER A 9 15.28 13.93 -11.49
N GLU A 10 15.21 13.90 -10.16
CA GLU A 10 15.13 12.68 -9.37
C GLU A 10 13.81 11.91 -9.63
N ALA A 11 12.68 12.61 -9.71
CA ALA A 11 11.40 12.00 -10.10
C ALA A 11 11.48 11.35 -11.48
N THR A 12 12.11 12.00 -12.45
CA THR A 12 12.35 11.42 -13.78
C THR A 12 13.21 10.16 -13.71
N GLN A 13 14.24 10.14 -12.86
CA GLN A 13 15.07 8.94 -12.68
C GLN A 13 14.25 7.78 -12.08
N ILE A 14 13.33 8.05 -11.15
CA ILE A 14 12.44 7.03 -10.59
C ILE A 14 11.54 6.47 -11.69
N CYS A 15 10.92 7.32 -12.52
CA CYS A 15 10.09 6.87 -13.65
C CYS A 15 10.85 5.92 -14.59
N ASN A 16 12.13 6.20 -14.86
CA ASN A 16 12.95 5.40 -15.76
C ASN A 16 13.44 4.07 -15.14
N LYS A 17 13.42 3.96 -13.81
CA LYS A 17 13.96 2.80 -13.07
C LYS A 17 12.89 1.93 -12.41
N ILE A 18 11.63 2.38 -12.39
CA ILE A 18 10.56 1.64 -11.73
C ILE A 18 10.35 0.29 -12.42
N ASP A 19 10.16 -0.77 -11.64
CA ASP A 19 9.95 -2.12 -12.16
C ASP A 19 8.50 -2.28 -12.64
N VAL A 20 8.31 -2.12 -13.95
CA VAL A 20 7.00 -2.29 -14.60
C VAL A 20 6.47 -3.73 -14.49
N THR A 21 7.37 -4.73 -14.39
CA THR A 21 6.97 -6.14 -14.25
C THR A 21 6.27 -6.38 -12.91
N SER A 22 6.77 -5.76 -11.84
CA SER A 22 6.11 -5.81 -10.52
C SER A 22 4.74 -5.16 -10.54
N ILE A 23 4.54 -4.07 -11.31
CA ILE A 23 3.25 -3.41 -11.48
C ILE A 23 2.28 -4.32 -12.23
N GLU A 24 2.69 -4.92 -13.36
CA GLU A 24 1.85 -5.86 -14.12
C GLU A 24 1.44 -7.08 -13.30
N LYS A 25 2.37 -7.65 -12.53
CA LYS A 25 2.06 -8.75 -11.59
C LYS A 25 1.01 -8.33 -10.56
N MET A 26 1.11 -7.12 -10.03
CA MET A 26 0.13 -6.58 -9.08
C MET A 26 -1.23 -6.39 -9.72
N VAL A 27 -1.30 -5.89 -10.95
CA VAL A 27 -2.54 -5.75 -11.73
C VAL A 27 -3.23 -7.10 -11.93
N ASP A 28 -2.48 -8.14 -12.31
CA ASP A 28 -3.04 -9.48 -12.53
C ASP A 28 -3.59 -10.07 -11.21
N LEU A 29 -2.89 -9.85 -10.09
CA LEU A 29 -3.35 -10.30 -8.77
C LEU A 29 -4.60 -9.54 -8.29
N LEU A 30 -4.64 -8.22 -8.49
CA LEU A 30 -5.80 -7.40 -8.18
C LEU A 30 -7.02 -7.78 -9.02
N LYS A 31 -6.81 -8.09 -10.32
CA LYS A 31 -7.89 -8.61 -11.16
C LYS A 31 -8.45 -9.92 -10.60
N LYS A 32 -7.58 -10.84 -10.21
CA LYS A 32 -7.99 -12.10 -9.59
C LYS A 32 -8.78 -11.88 -8.30
N ILE A 33 -8.32 -11.00 -7.41
CA ILE A 33 -9.02 -10.67 -6.16
C ILE A 33 -10.43 -10.15 -6.47
N ARG A 34 -10.57 -9.25 -7.43
CA ARG A 34 -11.88 -8.75 -7.86
C ARG A 34 -12.79 -9.86 -8.38
N ASP A 35 -12.25 -10.71 -9.29
CA ASP A 35 -13.02 -11.76 -9.95
C ASP A 35 -13.45 -12.85 -8.96
N ASP A 36 -12.68 -13.07 -7.87
CA ASP A 36 -12.99 -13.96 -6.74
C ASP A 36 -13.88 -13.32 -5.67
N GLU A 37 -14.37 -12.08 -5.88
CA GLU A 37 -15.15 -11.28 -4.93
C GLU A 37 -14.42 -11.03 -3.59
N GLY A 38 -13.10 -10.95 -3.63
CA GLY A 38 -12.25 -10.59 -2.50
C GLY A 38 -12.21 -9.08 -2.25
N ARG A 39 -11.74 -8.70 -1.06
CA ARG A 39 -11.67 -7.32 -0.59
C ARG A 39 -10.22 -6.85 -0.49
N LEU A 40 -10.03 -5.52 -0.56
CA LEU A 40 -8.74 -4.88 -0.32
C LEU A 40 -8.77 -4.10 0.99
N PHE A 41 -7.73 -4.26 1.81
CA PHE A 41 -7.55 -3.51 3.04
C PHE A 41 -6.26 -2.69 2.96
N PHE A 42 -6.41 -1.38 2.76
CA PHE A 42 -5.28 -0.46 2.64
C PHE A 42 -4.77 -0.05 4.01
N ILE A 43 -3.49 -0.29 4.28
CA ILE A 43 -2.83 0.06 5.53
C ILE A 43 -1.57 0.90 5.30
N GLY A 44 -1.39 1.91 6.13
CA GLY A 44 -0.25 2.83 6.04
C GLY A 44 -0.18 3.75 7.26
N VAL A 45 0.92 4.48 7.39
CA VAL A 45 1.18 5.39 8.51
C VAL A 45 1.60 6.76 7.96
N GLY A 46 1.18 7.84 8.59
CA GLY A 46 1.53 9.21 8.20
C GLY A 46 1.00 9.59 6.82
N GLY A 47 1.85 10.13 5.94
CA GLY A 47 1.47 10.49 4.57
C GLY A 47 0.99 9.28 3.75
N SER A 48 1.60 8.11 3.98
CA SER A 48 1.13 6.87 3.38
C SER A 48 -0.28 6.47 3.85
N ALA A 49 -0.69 6.81 5.07
CA ALA A 49 -2.07 6.62 5.54
C ALA A 49 -3.05 7.52 4.77
N GLY A 50 -2.70 8.80 4.55
CA GLY A 50 -3.50 9.69 3.71
C GLY A 50 -3.67 9.15 2.29
N ASN A 51 -2.60 8.57 1.72
CA ASN A 51 -2.64 7.88 0.44
C ASN A 51 -3.58 6.65 0.46
N CYS A 52 -3.68 5.91 1.56
CA CYS A 52 -4.60 4.77 1.68
C CYS A 52 -6.06 5.19 1.50
N SER A 53 -6.53 6.24 2.18
CA SER A 53 -7.91 6.71 2.06
C SER A 53 -8.24 7.15 0.62
N HIS A 54 -7.30 7.82 -0.07
CA HIS A 54 -7.50 8.19 -1.47
C HIS A 54 -7.54 6.94 -2.37
N ALA A 55 -6.60 6.02 -2.21
CA ALA A 55 -6.57 4.78 -3.01
C ALA A 55 -7.85 3.95 -2.83
N VAL A 56 -8.39 3.82 -1.61
CA VAL A 56 -9.67 3.15 -1.34
C VAL A 56 -10.78 3.69 -2.24
N ASN A 57 -10.93 5.02 -2.33
CA ASN A 57 -11.93 5.63 -3.22
C ASN A 57 -11.75 5.20 -4.68
N ASP A 58 -10.52 5.23 -5.18
CA ASP A 58 -10.23 4.95 -6.59
C ASP A 58 -10.47 3.46 -6.94
N PHE A 59 -10.01 2.55 -6.11
CA PHE A 59 -10.25 1.12 -6.32
C PHE A 59 -11.74 0.77 -6.27
N ARG A 60 -12.50 1.36 -5.35
CA ARG A 60 -13.96 1.18 -5.28
C ARG A 60 -14.67 1.76 -6.51
N LYS A 61 -14.38 3.01 -6.83
CA LYS A 61 -15.11 3.78 -7.84
C LYS A 61 -14.75 3.39 -9.27
N LEU A 62 -13.46 3.15 -9.54
CA LEU A 62 -12.96 2.92 -10.90
C LEU A 62 -12.82 1.44 -11.22
N CYS A 63 -12.43 0.62 -10.27
CA CYS A 63 -12.15 -0.80 -10.49
C CYS A 63 -13.26 -1.74 -10.01
N GLY A 64 -14.26 -1.23 -9.26
CA GLY A 64 -15.34 -2.05 -8.71
C GLY A 64 -14.87 -3.08 -7.67
N ILE A 65 -13.75 -2.82 -7.00
CA ILE A 65 -13.22 -3.68 -5.95
C ILE A 65 -13.69 -3.17 -4.59
N GLU A 66 -14.23 -4.03 -3.77
CA GLU A 66 -14.56 -3.70 -2.39
C GLU A 66 -13.28 -3.40 -1.61
N ALA A 67 -13.13 -2.17 -1.11
CA ALA A 67 -11.91 -1.71 -0.45
C ALA A 67 -12.21 -0.86 0.79
N TYR A 68 -11.33 -0.96 1.80
CA TYR A 68 -11.44 -0.28 3.08
C TYR A 68 -10.07 0.14 3.59
N SER A 69 -10.06 1.08 4.56
CA SER A 69 -8.86 1.40 5.33
C SER A 69 -9.20 1.52 6.82
N PRO A 70 -8.45 0.85 7.71
CA PRO A 70 -8.64 0.93 9.17
C PRO A 70 -8.49 2.35 9.73
N ILE A 71 -7.77 3.22 9.02
CA ILE A 71 -7.50 4.59 9.46
C ILE A 71 -8.67 5.57 9.24
N ASP A 72 -9.70 5.15 8.50
CA ASP A 72 -10.85 6.01 8.21
C ASP A 72 -11.78 6.17 9.42
N ASN A 73 -11.67 5.29 10.43
CA ASN A 73 -12.39 5.39 11.70
C ASN A 73 -11.45 5.89 12.80
N VAL A 74 -11.43 7.19 13.04
CA VAL A 74 -10.57 7.80 14.04
C VAL A 74 -10.86 7.30 15.46
N SER A 75 -12.12 6.95 15.76
CA SER A 75 -12.49 6.45 17.09
C SER A 75 -11.88 5.08 17.37
N GLU A 76 -12.00 4.14 16.44
CA GLU A 76 -11.40 2.82 16.60
C GLU A 76 -9.86 2.87 16.60
N LEU A 77 -9.27 3.69 15.71
CA LEU A 77 -7.83 3.88 15.64
C LEU A 77 -7.26 4.37 16.98
N THR A 78 -7.88 5.40 17.55
CA THR A 78 -7.40 6.00 18.81
C THR A 78 -7.67 5.13 20.03
N ALA A 79 -8.84 4.47 20.10
CA ALA A 79 -9.16 3.54 21.17
C ALA A 79 -8.19 2.34 21.19
N ARG A 80 -7.97 1.68 20.05
CA ARG A 80 -7.01 0.57 19.97
C ARG A 80 -5.58 1.00 20.30
N THR A 81 -5.18 2.19 19.85
CA THR A 81 -3.85 2.73 20.21
C THR A 81 -3.69 2.89 21.71
N ASN A 82 -4.73 3.42 22.38
CA ASN A 82 -4.71 3.68 23.82
C ASN A 82 -4.80 2.39 24.66
N ASP A 83 -5.65 1.47 24.26
CA ASP A 83 -6.05 0.31 25.06
C ASP A 83 -5.24 -0.95 24.76
N GLU A 84 -4.83 -1.15 23.50
CA GLU A 84 -4.23 -2.39 22.99
C GLU A 84 -2.80 -2.17 22.43
N GLY A 85 -2.38 -0.91 22.27
CA GLY A 85 -1.08 -0.52 21.73
C GLY A 85 -1.07 -0.31 20.21
N TRP A 86 -0.22 0.62 19.77
CA TRP A 86 -0.07 1.03 18.38
C TRP A 86 0.22 -0.13 17.42
N GLU A 87 0.92 -1.14 17.88
CA GLU A 87 1.30 -2.28 17.05
C GLU A 87 0.12 -3.21 16.68
N THR A 88 -1.02 -3.09 17.37
CA THR A 88 -2.19 -3.97 17.16
C THR A 88 -3.23 -3.38 16.21
N ILE A 89 -3.21 -2.08 15.99
CA ILE A 89 -4.29 -1.32 15.34
C ILE A 89 -4.80 -1.93 14.02
N PHE A 90 -3.89 -2.43 13.18
CA PHE A 90 -4.28 -3.03 11.90
C PHE A 90 -4.66 -4.49 12.05
N SER A 91 -3.88 -5.28 12.78
CA SER A 91 -4.15 -6.70 12.93
C SER A 91 -5.48 -6.99 13.63
N GLU A 92 -5.80 -6.27 14.70
CA GLU A 92 -7.05 -6.47 15.43
C GLU A 92 -8.26 -5.97 14.62
N TRP A 93 -8.12 -4.85 13.89
CA TRP A 93 -9.14 -4.37 12.98
C TRP A 93 -9.42 -5.41 11.86
N LEU A 94 -8.37 -5.99 11.27
CA LEU A 94 -8.47 -7.00 10.21
C LEU A 94 -9.12 -8.30 10.72
N LYS A 95 -8.87 -8.71 11.97
CA LYS A 95 -9.55 -9.86 12.59
C LYS A 95 -11.05 -9.66 12.68
N VAL A 96 -11.50 -8.49 13.18
CA VAL A 96 -12.93 -8.15 13.26
C VAL A 96 -13.57 -8.07 11.87
N SER A 97 -12.81 -7.60 10.88
CA SER A 97 -13.22 -7.57 9.47
C SER A 97 -13.20 -8.96 8.81
N ARG A 98 -12.82 -10.00 9.54
CA ARG A 98 -12.79 -11.40 9.06
C ARG A 98 -11.96 -11.53 7.78
N LEU A 99 -10.72 -10.99 7.83
CA LEU A 99 -9.74 -11.16 6.76
C LEU A 99 -9.58 -12.65 6.44
N ASN A 100 -9.61 -13.03 5.17
CA ASN A 100 -9.55 -14.42 4.72
C ASN A 100 -8.77 -14.58 3.41
N GLU A 101 -8.64 -15.79 2.90
CA GLU A 101 -7.82 -16.17 1.77
C GLU A 101 -8.21 -15.55 0.42
N LYS A 102 -9.43 -15.01 0.29
CA LYS A 102 -9.87 -14.29 -0.91
C LYS A 102 -9.40 -12.83 -0.91
N ASP A 103 -9.09 -12.29 0.25
CA ASP A 103 -8.78 -10.90 0.47
C ASP A 103 -7.30 -10.57 0.23
N ALA A 104 -7.00 -9.28 0.20
CA ALA A 104 -5.62 -8.80 0.29
C ALA A 104 -5.50 -7.60 1.23
N ILE A 105 -4.35 -7.50 1.92
CA ILE A 105 -3.88 -6.23 2.47
C ILE A 105 -3.02 -5.51 1.41
N PHE A 106 -3.18 -4.20 1.33
CA PHE A 106 -2.39 -3.34 0.46
C PHE A 106 -1.60 -2.33 1.31
N VAL A 107 -0.29 -2.55 1.40
CA VAL A 107 0.59 -1.75 2.25
C VAL A 107 1.14 -0.55 1.48
N LEU A 108 0.87 0.65 1.96
CA LEU A 108 1.56 1.86 1.53
C LEU A 108 2.52 2.29 2.66
N SER A 109 3.82 2.29 2.38
CA SER A 109 4.81 2.61 3.40
C SER A 109 6.15 3.04 2.80
N VAL A 110 6.83 3.99 3.42
CA VAL A 110 8.20 4.35 3.02
C VAL A 110 9.17 3.21 3.37
N GLY A 111 9.15 2.74 4.60
CA GLY A 111 10.07 1.71 5.10
C GLY A 111 9.61 0.28 4.87
N GLY A 112 8.31 0.05 4.80
CA GLY A 112 7.72 -1.28 4.69
C GLY A 112 7.77 -2.13 5.97
N GLY A 113 8.13 -1.56 7.11
CA GLY A 113 8.35 -2.25 8.38
C GLY A 113 9.77 -2.81 8.55
N ASP A 114 10.28 -2.77 9.79
CA ASP A 114 11.59 -3.32 10.17
C ASP A 114 11.44 -4.04 11.53
N ALA A 115 11.45 -5.37 11.50
CA ALA A 115 11.24 -6.19 12.69
C ALA A 115 12.42 -6.11 13.69
N GLU A 116 13.64 -5.93 13.21
CA GLU A 116 14.83 -5.86 14.07
C GLU A 116 14.86 -4.54 14.85
N LYS A 117 14.41 -3.45 14.21
CA LYS A 117 14.39 -2.10 14.79
C LYS A 117 13.06 -1.71 15.43
N ASN A 118 12.06 -2.60 15.42
CA ASN A 118 10.70 -2.33 15.90
C ASN A 118 10.06 -1.09 15.23
N ILE A 119 10.28 -0.92 13.91
CA ILE A 119 9.69 0.19 13.15
C ILE A 119 8.47 -0.31 12.39
N SER A 120 7.34 0.41 12.51
CA SER A 120 6.05 0.08 11.89
C SER A 120 5.60 -1.36 12.19
N THR A 121 5.69 -1.74 13.47
CA THR A 121 5.30 -3.08 13.97
C THR A 121 3.82 -3.40 13.70
N ASN A 122 2.97 -2.38 13.62
CA ASN A 122 1.57 -2.50 13.19
C ASN A 122 1.44 -3.08 11.78
N ILE A 123 2.28 -2.65 10.82
CA ILE A 123 2.32 -3.20 9.46
C ILE A 123 2.83 -4.65 9.50
N ILE A 124 3.87 -4.94 10.28
CA ILE A 124 4.43 -6.28 10.41
C ILE A 124 3.37 -7.25 10.92
N ARG A 125 2.68 -6.93 12.02
CA ARG A 125 1.60 -7.77 12.58
C ARG A 125 0.45 -7.98 11.61
N ALA A 126 0.11 -6.97 10.81
CA ALA A 126 -0.92 -7.12 9.77
C ALA A 126 -0.48 -8.08 8.65
N ILE A 127 0.79 -8.01 8.22
CA ILE A 127 1.36 -8.94 7.23
C ILE A 127 1.36 -10.37 7.76
N ASP A 128 1.79 -10.57 9.02
CA ASP A 128 1.82 -11.90 9.64
C ASP A 128 0.40 -12.49 9.74
N LEU A 129 -0.58 -11.67 10.14
CA LEU A 129 -1.98 -12.09 10.16
C LEU A 129 -2.47 -12.47 8.75
N ALA A 130 -2.20 -11.64 7.75
CA ALA A 130 -2.61 -11.91 6.37
C ALA A 130 -2.05 -13.24 5.87
N LYS A 131 -0.76 -13.50 6.10
CA LYS A 131 -0.12 -14.77 5.74
C LYS A 131 -0.73 -15.96 6.48
N ASN A 132 -1.03 -15.81 7.76
CA ASN A 132 -1.61 -16.87 8.58
C ASN A 132 -3.02 -17.29 8.11
N VAL A 133 -3.81 -16.35 7.57
CA VAL A 133 -5.16 -16.65 7.05
C VAL A 133 -5.18 -16.89 5.54
N GLY A 134 -4.02 -16.87 4.87
CA GLY A 134 -3.92 -17.11 3.42
C GLY A 134 -4.24 -15.89 2.54
N ALA A 135 -4.51 -14.72 3.14
CA ALA A 135 -4.75 -13.48 2.40
C ALA A 135 -3.49 -12.99 1.69
N LYS A 136 -3.67 -12.29 0.56
CA LYS A 136 -2.55 -11.76 -0.21
C LYS A 136 -1.96 -10.51 0.42
N VAL A 137 -0.67 -10.30 0.22
CA VAL A 137 0.06 -9.11 0.66
C VAL A 137 0.56 -8.36 -0.55
N LEU A 138 -0.01 -7.19 -0.79
CA LEU A 138 0.40 -6.25 -1.84
C LEU A 138 1.08 -5.04 -1.20
N GLY A 139 1.88 -4.31 -1.96
CA GLY A 139 2.46 -3.08 -1.41
C GLY A 139 3.16 -2.19 -2.43
N ILE A 140 3.23 -0.90 -2.09
CA ILE A 140 4.10 0.08 -2.74
C ILE A 140 4.98 0.70 -1.65
N VAL A 141 6.27 0.42 -1.69
CA VAL A 141 7.22 0.78 -0.63
C VAL A 141 8.48 1.44 -1.16
N GLY A 142 9.17 2.21 -0.33
CA GLY A 142 10.42 2.88 -0.71
C GLY A 142 11.69 2.09 -0.39
N LYS A 143 11.60 0.92 0.27
CA LYS A 143 12.78 0.12 0.64
C LYS A 143 12.60 -1.36 0.31
N SER A 144 13.53 -1.92 -0.47
CA SER A 144 13.58 -3.35 -0.79
C SER A 144 13.93 -4.23 0.43
N SER A 145 14.60 -3.66 1.42
CA SER A 145 14.97 -4.35 2.67
C SER A 145 13.83 -4.43 3.68
N GLY A 146 12.71 -3.72 3.46
CA GLY A 146 11.57 -3.67 4.36
C GLY A 146 10.82 -5.01 4.46
N TYR A 147 10.12 -5.19 5.58
CA TYR A 147 9.36 -6.42 5.84
C TYR A 147 8.30 -6.70 4.76
N THR A 148 7.59 -5.67 4.30
CA THR A 148 6.61 -5.77 3.21
C THR A 148 7.24 -6.28 1.92
N ALA A 149 8.41 -5.74 1.52
CA ALA A 149 9.09 -6.14 0.28
C ALA A 149 9.55 -7.61 0.32
N LYS A 150 9.97 -8.10 1.51
CA LYS A 150 10.45 -9.47 1.70
C LYS A 150 9.33 -10.51 1.80
N ASN A 151 8.13 -10.09 2.24
CA ASN A 151 7.04 -11.01 2.58
C ASN A 151 5.80 -10.85 1.71
N GLY A 152 5.78 -9.88 0.78
CA GLY A 152 4.64 -9.62 -0.08
C GLY A 152 4.55 -10.52 -1.30
N ASP A 153 3.33 -10.78 -1.75
CA ASP A 153 3.03 -11.55 -2.98
C ASP A 153 3.31 -10.73 -4.25
N ALA A 154 2.98 -9.41 -4.23
CA ALA A 154 3.33 -8.46 -5.28
C ALA A 154 3.64 -7.09 -4.65
N VAL A 155 4.87 -6.65 -4.76
CA VAL A 155 5.33 -5.39 -4.16
C VAL A 155 6.10 -4.57 -5.19
N VAL A 156 5.69 -3.32 -5.35
CA VAL A 156 6.43 -2.32 -6.13
C VAL A 156 7.36 -1.57 -5.19
N VAL A 157 8.65 -1.62 -5.48
CA VAL A 157 9.65 -0.85 -4.73
C VAL A 157 9.97 0.42 -5.52
N VAL A 158 9.66 1.57 -4.94
CA VAL A 158 10.02 2.87 -5.51
C VAL A 158 11.54 3.03 -5.49
N PRO A 159 12.21 3.22 -6.64
CA PRO A 159 13.66 3.33 -6.70
C PRO A 159 14.21 4.47 -5.84
N GLN A 160 15.20 4.19 -5.01
CA GLN A 160 15.88 5.21 -4.21
C GLN A 160 16.96 5.89 -5.07
N VAL A 161 16.79 7.15 -5.38
CA VAL A 161 17.72 7.95 -6.17
C VAL A 161 18.47 8.99 -5.34
N ASN A 162 17.91 9.38 -4.19
CA ASN A 162 18.52 10.31 -3.25
C ASN A 162 18.14 9.91 -1.81
N PRO A 163 19.11 9.53 -0.96
CA PRO A 163 18.83 9.12 0.43
C PRO A 163 18.13 10.19 1.27
N ALA A 164 18.37 11.47 1.00
CA ALA A 164 17.75 12.58 1.73
C ALA A 164 16.28 12.81 1.36
N ARG A 165 15.79 12.23 0.25
CA ARG A 165 14.44 12.45 -0.27
C ARG A 165 13.64 11.14 -0.44
N VAL A 166 14.04 10.07 0.25
CA VAL A 166 13.34 8.78 0.17
C VAL A 166 11.87 8.94 0.56
N THR A 167 11.57 9.62 1.66
CA THR A 167 10.19 9.78 2.15
C THR A 167 9.30 10.53 1.15
N PRO A 168 9.59 11.79 0.78
CA PRO A 168 8.68 12.53 -0.09
C PRO A 168 8.55 11.93 -1.49
N LEU A 169 9.63 11.35 -2.04
CA LEU A 169 9.57 10.69 -3.34
C LEU A 169 8.79 9.37 -3.27
N SER A 170 8.99 8.56 -2.22
CA SER A 170 8.22 7.33 -2.06
C SER A 170 6.73 7.60 -1.92
N GLU A 171 6.33 8.55 -1.08
CA GLU A 171 4.92 8.90 -0.88
C GLU A 171 4.28 9.49 -2.13
N GLY A 172 5.00 10.36 -2.86
CA GLY A 172 4.52 10.87 -4.15
C GLY A 172 4.36 9.75 -5.19
N PHE A 173 5.32 8.84 -5.29
CA PHE A 173 5.25 7.73 -6.23
C PHE A 173 4.27 6.62 -5.81
N GLN A 174 3.89 6.49 -4.55
CA GLN A 174 2.74 5.68 -4.17
C GLN A 174 1.51 6.12 -4.97
N ALA A 175 1.25 7.43 -5.04
CA ALA A 175 0.14 7.99 -5.79
C ALA A 175 0.27 7.74 -7.30
N VAL A 176 1.43 7.98 -7.88
CA VAL A 176 1.69 7.73 -9.31
C VAL A 176 1.42 6.27 -9.67
N VAL A 177 1.89 5.32 -8.83
CA VAL A 177 1.75 3.88 -9.10
C VAL A 177 0.30 3.42 -8.97
N TRP A 178 -0.44 3.77 -7.89
CA TRP A 178 -1.82 3.29 -7.82
C TRP A 178 -2.71 3.93 -8.88
N HIS A 179 -2.49 5.18 -9.28
CA HIS A 179 -3.23 5.79 -10.39
C HIS A 179 -2.95 5.08 -11.72
N CYS A 180 -1.70 4.65 -11.95
CA CYS A 180 -1.36 3.78 -13.07
C CYS A 180 -2.14 2.46 -13.00
N ILE A 181 -2.21 1.82 -11.83
CA ILE A 181 -2.90 0.55 -11.61
C ILE A 181 -4.41 0.69 -11.85
N VAL A 182 -5.08 1.67 -11.23
CA VAL A 182 -6.55 1.81 -11.35
C VAL A 182 -7.00 2.25 -12.74
N SER A 183 -6.11 2.88 -13.53
CA SER A 183 -6.35 3.23 -14.94
C SER A 183 -5.95 2.13 -15.92
N HIS A 184 -5.41 1.01 -15.43
CA HIS A 184 -5.00 -0.10 -16.29
C HIS A 184 -6.20 -0.79 -16.94
N PRO A 185 -6.16 -1.11 -18.26
CA PRO A 185 -7.31 -1.69 -18.99
C PRO A 185 -7.88 -2.98 -18.39
N LYS A 186 -7.07 -3.80 -17.71
CA LYS A 186 -7.53 -5.03 -17.03
C LYS A 186 -8.35 -4.73 -15.77
N LEU A 187 -8.21 -3.55 -15.16
CA LEU A 187 -8.83 -3.20 -13.89
C LEU A 187 -9.90 -2.12 -14.02
N GLN A 188 -9.68 -1.13 -14.86
CA GLN A 188 -10.59 -0.02 -15.00
C GLN A 188 -11.94 -0.47 -15.58
N MET A 189 -13.01 -0.33 -14.80
CA MET A 189 -14.39 -0.63 -15.21
C MET A 189 -15.19 0.62 -15.55
N LYS A 190 -14.79 1.77 -15.04
CA LYS A 190 -15.45 3.06 -15.26
C LYS A 190 -14.42 4.13 -15.61
N PRO A 191 -14.73 5.02 -16.58
CA PRO A 191 -13.84 6.15 -16.87
C PRO A 191 -13.77 7.10 -15.68
N THR A 192 -12.62 7.75 -15.53
CA THR A 192 -12.50 8.91 -14.64
C THR A 192 -13.42 10.02 -15.13
N LYS A 193 -14.11 10.69 -14.20
CA LYS A 193 -14.89 11.90 -14.48
C LYS A 193 -14.19 13.08 -13.82
N TRP A 194 -13.97 14.09 -14.61
CA TRP A 194 -13.40 15.38 -14.20
C TRP A 194 -14.48 16.42 -14.12
#